data_330312d9a2a7b5f15f0903367fda836b
#
_entry.id   330312d9a2a7b5f15f0903367fda836b
#
_cell.length_a   1.000
_cell.length_b   1.000
_cell.length_c   1.000
_cell.angle_alpha   90.00
_cell.angle_beta   90.00
_cell.angle_gamma   90.00
#
_symmetry.space_group_name_H-M   'P 1'
#
loop_
_entity.id
_entity.type
_entity.pdbx_description
1 polymer ?
#
loop_
_entity_poly.entity_id
_entity_poly.type
_entity_poly.pdbx_seq_one_letter_code
_entity_poly.pdbx_strand_id
1 'polypeptide(L)'
;MKINLILPTYENEDLTLKCLRSIKKYLDKNYEPNIIWVDNGSSEKSKNQILKYLKSNLSFDNIYLECNVGFIKAVNIGLKFALEKYPKNKFIGIINNDIEVSNDWLKNLIDCFKDDVDDKVQCVGSLCYDSNINDLTQFDKRLIGDEINNISEHNFIEYVNKISNLNCQKYVEFNYSNFKKDNFTYTYVPYYSVIFRTSIFQKIGFLNENYNLGYADDTEFNYRICENGFTIRKAIKSIVNHIGKSTFKLLYDENKIFNIQESNRKQLRISKMLNQDSLKKNVIYTCISGNYDRLIELSNVDTKNFDYICFTNSDLLLEKNIFPWKIINVKDFNIDIDLSDTDYYVKFARFFKLHPHLFFEKYEKSIWIDGNINVIGNLSEYLNFLNDFNYLAIPIHPFRNNIYEEIFACNRLGKETNEKLNIINKFLINENFPRNTNLVQSGVLLRKHNNDKCIFMMNKWWEMIKNYSKRDQLSFNYVFWKYGGKYLGIPWDLLSKTYFTTNYRHGGTK
;
A
#
# COMPACT_ATOMS: atom_id res chain seq x y z
N MET A 1 22.84 -1.25 -26.19
CA MET A 1 22.74 -1.31 -24.72
C MET A 1 21.53 -2.19 -24.34
N LYS A 2 21.70 -3.17 -23.46
CA LYS A 2 20.59 -4.02 -23.00
C LYS A 2 19.82 -3.35 -21.87
N ILE A 3 18.48 -3.42 -21.92
CA ILE A 3 17.57 -2.83 -20.94
C ILE A 3 16.54 -3.89 -20.56
N ASN A 4 16.47 -4.23 -19.28
CA ASN A 4 15.44 -5.14 -18.79
C ASN A 4 14.11 -4.39 -18.63
N LEU A 5 13.04 -4.93 -19.18
CA LEU A 5 11.68 -4.39 -19.07
C LEU A 5 10.81 -5.39 -18.32
N ILE A 6 10.37 -5.03 -17.13
CA ILE A 6 9.46 -5.85 -16.33
C ILE A 6 8.06 -5.72 -16.91
N LEU A 7 7.50 -6.83 -17.36
CA LEU A 7 6.17 -6.94 -17.94
C LEU A 7 5.32 -7.88 -17.10
N PRO A 8 4.57 -7.41 -16.10
CA PRO A 8 3.60 -8.22 -15.38
C PRO A 8 2.36 -8.43 -16.24
N THR A 9 1.83 -9.67 -16.26
CA THR A 9 0.59 -10.00 -16.98
C THR A 9 -0.33 -10.84 -16.12
N TYR A 10 -1.63 -10.66 -16.30
CA TYR A 10 -2.67 -11.54 -15.78
C TYR A 10 -3.79 -11.63 -16.80
N GLU A 11 -3.99 -12.81 -17.41
CA GLU A 11 -4.90 -13.00 -18.55
C GLU A 11 -4.69 -11.95 -19.66
N ASN A 12 -5.70 -11.59 -20.45
CA ASN A 12 -5.63 -10.53 -21.47
C ASN A 12 -4.50 -10.75 -22.50
N GLU A 13 -4.35 -11.97 -23.00
CA GLU A 13 -3.31 -12.32 -23.98
C GLU A 13 -3.33 -11.43 -25.22
N ASP A 14 -4.51 -11.01 -25.71
CA ASP A 14 -4.62 -10.19 -26.90
C ASP A 14 -4.00 -8.79 -26.72
N LEU A 15 -4.22 -8.16 -25.57
CA LEU A 15 -3.60 -6.88 -25.25
C LEU A 15 -2.09 -7.03 -25.04
N THR A 16 -1.67 -8.07 -24.32
CA THR A 16 -0.26 -8.38 -24.13
C THR A 16 0.44 -8.59 -25.46
N LEU A 17 -0.18 -9.32 -26.40
CA LEU A 17 0.38 -9.53 -27.73
C LEU A 17 0.44 -8.24 -28.56
N LYS A 18 -0.54 -7.33 -28.43
CA LYS A 18 -0.48 -6.01 -29.06
C LYS A 18 0.70 -5.19 -28.52
N CYS A 19 0.88 -5.15 -27.21
CA CYS A 19 2.02 -4.50 -26.57
C CYS A 19 3.34 -5.04 -27.11
N LEU A 20 3.54 -6.36 -27.06
CA LEU A 20 4.76 -7.02 -27.53
C LEU A 20 5.02 -6.80 -29.04
N ARG A 21 3.97 -6.79 -29.88
CA ARG A 21 4.09 -6.48 -31.31
C ARG A 21 4.54 -5.04 -31.53
N SER A 22 4.02 -4.07 -30.76
CA SER A 22 4.44 -2.68 -30.86
C SER A 22 5.91 -2.51 -30.44
N ILE A 23 6.35 -3.17 -29.39
CA ILE A 23 7.76 -3.19 -28.97
C ILE A 23 8.63 -3.77 -30.10
N LYS A 24 8.24 -4.92 -30.67
CA LYS A 24 8.98 -5.55 -31.77
C LYS A 24 9.08 -4.65 -33.01
N LYS A 25 7.97 -3.98 -33.33
CA LYS A 25 7.90 -3.08 -34.52
C LYS A 25 8.85 -1.89 -34.39
N TYR A 26 9.02 -1.34 -33.18
CA TYR A 26 9.79 -0.13 -32.93
C TYR A 26 11.09 -0.40 -32.16
N LEU A 27 11.71 -1.57 -32.38
CA LEU A 27 13.04 -1.87 -31.82
C LEU A 27 14.10 -0.89 -32.41
N ASP A 28 14.85 -0.27 -31.50
CA ASP A 28 16.00 0.56 -31.83
C ASP A 28 17.28 -0.30 -31.87
N LYS A 29 18.15 -0.02 -32.87
CA LYS A 29 19.41 -0.76 -33.01
C LYS A 29 20.40 -0.55 -31.87
N ASN A 30 20.29 0.54 -31.16
CA ASN A 30 21.16 0.91 -30.04
C ASN A 30 20.65 0.39 -28.68
N TYR A 31 19.35 0.07 -28.57
CA TYR A 31 18.68 -0.31 -27.35
C TYR A 31 17.95 -1.65 -27.54
N GLU A 32 18.47 -2.69 -26.88
CA GLU A 32 17.91 -4.04 -26.95
C GLU A 32 17.07 -4.33 -25.69
N PRO A 33 15.75 -4.25 -25.76
CA PRO A 33 14.91 -4.63 -24.64
C PRO A 33 14.98 -6.14 -24.42
N ASN A 34 15.18 -6.55 -23.15
CA ASN A 34 14.99 -7.90 -22.66
C ASN A 34 13.75 -7.93 -21.79
N ILE A 35 12.73 -8.66 -22.19
CA ILE A 35 11.46 -8.72 -21.49
C ILE A 35 11.59 -9.66 -20.28
N ILE A 36 11.44 -9.15 -19.08
CA ILE A 36 11.25 -9.96 -17.89
C ILE A 36 9.73 -10.15 -17.71
N TRP A 37 9.23 -11.20 -18.33
CA TRP A 37 7.81 -11.52 -18.29
C TRP A 37 7.44 -12.19 -16.97
N VAL A 38 6.59 -11.52 -16.17
CA VAL A 38 6.06 -12.04 -14.92
C VAL A 38 4.59 -12.41 -15.13
N ASP A 39 4.33 -13.70 -15.34
CA ASP A 39 2.97 -14.20 -15.40
C ASP A 39 2.39 -14.32 -13.99
N ASN A 40 1.38 -13.54 -13.69
CA ASN A 40 0.79 -13.37 -12.37
C ASN A 40 -0.37 -14.35 -12.12
N GLY A 41 -0.18 -15.63 -12.52
CA GLY A 41 -1.16 -16.70 -12.29
C GLY A 41 -2.25 -16.80 -13.36
N SER A 42 -1.92 -16.56 -14.64
CA SER A 42 -2.85 -16.68 -15.77
C SER A 42 -3.15 -18.15 -16.11
N SER A 43 -4.20 -18.35 -16.91
CA SER A 43 -4.56 -19.65 -17.49
C SER A 43 -3.46 -20.18 -18.43
N GLU A 44 -3.36 -21.48 -18.56
CA GLU A 44 -2.40 -22.12 -19.47
C GLU A 44 -2.59 -21.69 -20.93
N LYS A 45 -3.82 -21.40 -21.35
CA LYS A 45 -4.13 -20.87 -22.68
C LYS A 45 -3.44 -19.55 -22.91
N SER A 46 -3.61 -18.58 -21.98
CA SER A 46 -3.02 -17.26 -22.06
C SER A 46 -1.49 -17.33 -22.05
N LYS A 47 -0.91 -18.10 -21.12
CA LYS A 47 0.55 -18.32 -21.02
C LYS A 47 1.14 -18.85 -22.33
N ASN A 48 0.53 -19.89 -22.90
CA ASN A 48 1.06 -20.53 -24.10
C ASN A 48 1.06 -19.61 -25.31
N GLN A 49 0.06 -18.74 -25.47
CA GLN A 49 0.01 -17.77 -26.57
C GLN A 49 1.13 -16.72 -26.44
N ILE A 50 1.30 -16.16 -25.26
CA ILE A 50 2.34 -15.15 -24.98
C ILE A 50 3.72 -15.78 -25.13
N LEU A 51 3.96 -16.96 -24.55
CA LEU A 51 5.23 -17.68 -24.64
C LEU A 51 5.63 -18.01 -26.08
N LYS A 52 4.68 -18.45 -26.89
CA LYS A 52 4.90 -18.74 -28.32
C LYS A 52 5.40 -17.48 -29.07
N TYR A 53 4.79 -16.33 -28.78
CA TYR A 53 5.20 -15.09 -29.41
C TYR A 53 6.60 -14.63 -28.97
N LEU A 54 6.86 -14.64 -27.67
CA LEU A 54 8.15 -14.23 -27.09
C LEU A 54 9.31 -15.06 -27.64
N LYS A 55 9.18 -16.40 -27.65
CA LYS A 55 10.22 -17.31 -28.18
C LYS A 55 10.65 -17.00 -29.62
N SER A 56 9.74 -16.50 -30.44
CA SER A 56 10.01 -16.26 -31.85
C SER A 56 10.44 -14.81 -32.17
N ASN A 57 10.25 -13.85 -31.26
CA ASN A 57 10.30 -12.44 -31.63
C ASN A 57 11.18 -11.55 -30.76
N LEU A 58 11.35 -11.86 -29.47
CA LEU A 58 11.99 -10.97 -28.50
C LEU A 58 12.94 -11.74 -27.60
N SER A 59 13.95 -11.06 -27.04
CA SER A 59 14.74 -11.57 -25.91
C SER A 59 13.88 -11.49 -24.66
N PHE A 60 13.82 -12.57 -23.88
CA PHE A 60 13.00 -12.61 -22.66
C PHE A 60 13.50 -13.60 -21.63
N ASP A 61 13.10 -13.36 -20.39
CA ASP A 61 13.06 -14.30 -19.26
C ASP A 61 11.61 -14.40 -18.79
N ASN A 62 11.25 -15.51 -18.16
CA ASN A 62 9.90 -15.71 -17.64
C ASN A 62 9.91 -16.12 -16.16
N ILE A 63 8.92 -15.63 -15.42
CA ILE A 63 8.61 -15.98 -14.04
C ILE A 63 7.12 -16.34 -14.00
N TYR A 64 6.78 -17.53 -13.51
CA TYR A 64 5.40 -17.98 -13.37
C TYR A 64 5.00 -17.98 -11.90
N LEU A 65 3.93 -17.28 -11.56
CA LEU A 65 3.34 -17.28 -10.24
C LEU A 65 2.15 -18.25 -10.20
N GLU A 66 1.93 -18.87 -9.06
CA GLU A 66 0.84 -19.84 -8.88
C GLU A 66 -0.56 -19.18 -8.86
N CYS A 67 -0.62 -17.93 -8.42
CA CYS A 67 -1.85 -17.15 -8.33
C CYS A 67 -1.58 -15.65 -8.51
N ASN A 68 -2.64 -14.88 -8.75
CA ASN A 68 -2.55 -13.42 -8.84
C ASN A 68 -2.21 -12.81 -7.48
N VAL A 69 -0.98 -12.31 -7.34
CA VAL A 69 -0.47 -11.66 -6.12
C VAL A 69 -0.62 -10.13 -6.13
N GLY A 70 -1.24 -9.57 -7.18
CA GLY A 70 -1.36 -8.13 -7.41
C GLY A 70 -0.21 -7.54 -8.22
N PHE A 71 -0.45 -6.36 -8.80
CA PHE A 71 0.49 -5.70 -9.72
C PHE A 71 1.84 -5.39 -9.06
N ILE A 72 1.82 -4.72 -7.91
CA ILE A 72 3.04 -4.25 -7.23
C ILE A 72 3.96 -5.41 -6.85
N LYS A 73 3.41 -6.49 -6.30
CA LYS A 73 4.20 -7.69 -5.93
C LYS A 73 4.80 -8.36 -7.15
N ALA A 74 4.03 -8.50 -8.22
CA ALA A 74 4.52 -9.08 -9.47
C ALA A 74 5.66 -8.23 -10.07
N VAL A 75 5.53 -6.90 -10.07
CA VAL A 75 6.60 -5.98 -10.46
C VAL A 75 7.83 -6.14 -9.58
N ASN A 76 7.68 -6.15 -8.26
CA ASN A 76 8.81 -6.30 -7.32
C ASN A 76 9.55 -7.63 -7.50
N ILE A 77 8.83 -8.73 -7.78
CA ILE A 77 9.43 -10.04 -8.08
C ILE A 77 10.29 -9.93 -9.36
N GLY A 78 9.75 -9.33 -10.42
CA GLY A 78 10.48 -9.10 -11.66
C GLY A 78 11.70 -8.21 -11.49
N LEU A 79 11.59 -7.12 -10.70
CA LEU A 79 12.70 -6.22 -10.38
C LEU A 79 13.82 -6.97 -9.64
N LYS A 80 13.50 -7.72 -8.58
CA LYS A 80 14.48 -8.51 -7.81
C LYS A 80 15.20 -9.51 -8.72
N PHE A 81 14.47 -10.28 -9.52
CA PHE A 81 15.04 -11.21 -10.47
C PHE A 81 16.00 -10.53 -11.45
N ALA A 82 15.59 -9.39 -12.02
CA ALA A 82 16.43 -8.67 -12.98
C ALA A 82 17.71 -8.10 -12.34
N LEU A 83 17.64 -7.62 -11.11
CA LEU A 83 18.80 -7.11 -10.37
C LEU A 83 19.79 -8.23 -10.04
N GLU A 84 19.32 -9.42 -9.68
CA GLU A 84 20.17 -10.58 -9.40
C GLU A 84 20.82 -11.13 -10.68
N LYS A 85 20.04 -11.31 -11.73
CA LYS A 85 20.51 -11.93 -12.97
C LYS A 85 21.37 -11.00 -13.83
N TYR A 86 21.07 -9.68 -13.80
CA TYR A 86 21.69 -8.66 -14.65
C TYR A 86 22.26 -7.49 -13.84
N PRO A 87 23.14 -7.70 -12.86
CA PRO A 87 23.60 -6.66 -11.92
C PRO A 87 24.37 -5.51 -12.59
N LYS A 88 24.85 -5.71 -13.82
CA LYS A 88 25.62 -4.70 -14.59
C LYS A 88 24.74 -3.77 -15.45
N ASN A 89 23.45 -4.06 -15.58
CA ASN A 89 22.55 -3.22 -16.37
C ASN A 89 22.31 -1.90 -15.63
N LYS A 90 22.56 -0.78 -16.31
CA LYS A 90 22.40 0.57 -15.74
C LYS A 90 20.94 1.00 -15.63
N PHE A 91 20.09 0.44 -16.49
CA PHE A 91 18.68 0.80 -16.60
C PHE A 91 17.78 -0.42 -16.54
N ILE A 92 16.63 -0.23 -15.89
CA ILE A 92 15.55 -1.19 -15.80
C ILE A 92 14.23 -0.46 -16.00
N GLY A 93 13.27 -1.06 -16.67
CA GLY A 93 11.95 -0.46 -16.91
C GLY A 93 10.81 -1.28 -16.37
N ILE A 94 9.68 -0.62 -16.20
CA ILE A 94 8.37 -1.23 -15.96
C ILE A 94 7.50 -0.86 -17.17
N ILE A 95 6.78 -1.82 -17.71
CA ILE A 95 5.88 -1.62 -18.82
C ILE A 95 4.59 -2.41 -18.59
N ASN A 96 3.44 -1.76 -18.76
CA ASN A 96 2.15 -2.43 -18.68
C ASN A 96 1.87 -3.26 -19.93
N ASN A 97 1.11 -4.32 -19.77
CA ASN A 97 0.71 -5.20 -20.86
C ASN A 97 -0.40 -4.64 -21.76
N ASP A 98 -1.04 -3.54 -21.37
CA ASP A 98 -2.15 -2.88 -22.07
C ASP A 98 -1.75 -1.54 -22.70
N ILE A 99 -0.48 -1.43 -23.16
CA ILE A 99 0.00 -0.26 -23.90
C ILE A 99 0.46 -0.63 -25.30
N GLU A 100 0.47 0.35 -26.18
CA GLU A 100 1.18 0.31 -27.46
C GLU A 100 2.23 1.43 -27.48
N VAL A 101 3.48 1.07 -27.76
CA VAL A 101 4.58 2.02 -27.82
C VAL A 101 4.67 2.70 -29.18
N SER A 102 5.24 3.91 -29.22
CA SER A 102 5.50 4.66 -30.46
C SER A 102 6.92 4.47 -30.98
N ASN A 103 7.19 5.00 -32.17
CA ASN A 103 8.56 5.06 -32.70
C ASN A 103 9.48 5.82 -31.74
N ASP A 104 10.72 5.37 -31.60
CA ASP A 104 11.76 5.97 -30.74
C ASP A 104 11.39 6.10 -29.25
N TRP A 105 10.30 5.48 -28.77
CA TRP A 105 9.83 5.62 -27.40
C TRP A 105 10.92 5.32 -26.35
N LEU A 106 11.62 4.19 -26.50
CA LEU A 106 12.68 3.77 -25.57
C LEU A 106 13.90 4.67 -25.66
N LYS A 107 14.29 5.05 -26.88
CA LYS A 107 15.38 6.00 -27.13
C LYS A 107 15.09 7.35 -26.46
N ASN A 108 13.89 7.88 -26.62
CA ASN A 108 13.48 9.16 -26.04
C ASN A 108 13.48 9.13 -24.50
N LEU A 109 13.11 7.99 -23.87
CA LEU A 109 13.23 7.80 -22.43
C LEU A 109 14.70 7.84 -21.99
N ILE A 110 15.57 7.08 -22.65
CA ILE A 110 16.99 7.01 -22.29
C ILE A 110 17.73 8.32 -22.57
N ASP A 111 17.38 9.04 -23.62
CA ASP A 111 17.99 10.33 -23.95
C ASP A 111 17.74 11.40 -22.89
N CYS A 112 16.67 11.25 -22.09
CA CYS A 112 16.40 12.13 -20.95
C CYS A 112 17.32 11.91 -19.75
N PHE A 113 18.15 10.87 -19.73
CA PHE A 113 19.20 10.69 -18.72
C PHE A 113 20.56 11.24 -19.16
N LYS A 114 20.76 11.55 -20.45
CA LYS A 114 22.10 11.91 -20.99
C LYS A 114 22.61 13.26 -20.51
N ASP A 115 21.70 14.19 -20.20
CA ASP A 115 22.05 15.54 -19.75
C ASP A 115 22.23 15.60 -18.21
N ASP A 116 22.16 14.46 -17.52
CA ASP A 116 22.22 14.34 -16.08
C ASP A 116 23.65 13.94 -15.64
N VAL A 117 24.49 14.96 -15.40
CA VAL A 117 25.91 14.77 -15.08
C VAL A 117 26.12 14.16 -13.68
N ASP A 118 25.24 14.49 -12.73
CA ASP A 118 25.38 14.12 -11.32
C ASP A 118 24.59 12.86 -10.91
N ASP A 119 24.04 12.11 -11.87
CA ASP A 119 23.17 10.96 -11.62
C ASP A 119 21.98 11.27 -10.69
N LYS A 120 21.46 12.51 -10.75
CA LYS A 120 20.29 12.93 -9.96
C LYS A 120 18.97 12.41 -10.48
N VAL A 121 18.84 12.26 -11.81
CA VAL A 121 17.64 11.74 -12.44
C VAL A 121 17.58 10.22 -12.26
N GLN A 122 16.62 9.74 -11.51
CA GLN A 122 16.49 8.31 -11.21
C GLN A 122 15.36 7.63 -11.96
N CYS A 123 14.38 8.39 -12.48
CA CYS A 123 13.20 7.87 -13.13
C CYS A 123 12.80 8.76 -14.32
N VAL A 124 12.47 8.14 -15.45
CA VAL A 124 11.93 8.81 -16.65
C VAL A 124 10.74 8.02 -17.19
N GLY A 125 9.58 8.67 -17.33
CA GLY A 125 8.37 8.05 -17.86
C GLY A 125 7.86 8.68 -19.15
N SER A 126 7.03 7.96 -19.87
CA SER A 126 6.38 8.38 -21.11
C SER A 126 5.18 9.28 -20.89
N LEU A 127 4.81 10.08 -21.90
CA LEU A 127 3.47 10.65 -22.00
C LEU A 127 2.43 9.56 -22.33
N CYS A 128 1.21 9.77 -21.90
CA CYS A 128 0.09 8.87 -22.15
C CYS A 128 -0.92 9.48 -23.11
N TYR A 129 -1.04 8.87 -24.30
CA TYR A 129 -2.20 9.04 -25.16
C TYR A 129 -3.26 8.03 -24.73
N ASP A 130 -4.46 8.51 -24.45
CA ASP A 130 -5.60 7.67 -24.06
C ASP A 130 -6.53 7.50 -25.27
N SER A 131 -6.59 6.29 -25.81
CA SER A 131 -7.42 5.99 -26.96
C SER A 131 -8.94 6.09 -26.70
N ASN A 132 -9.37 6.11 -25.44
CA ASN A 132 -10.78 6.29 -25.13
C ASN A 132 -11.26 7.73 -25.32
N ILE A 133 -10.36 8.71 -25.19
CA ILE A 133 -10.62 10.13 -25.43
C ILE A 133 -9.95 10.66 -26.69
N ASN A 134 -9.18 9.81 -27.39
CA ASN A 134 -8.34 10.14 -28.54
C ASN A 134 -7.43 11.35 -28.32
N ASP A 135 -6.80 11.43 -27.15
CA ASP A 135 -5.97 12.57 -26.75
C ASP A 135 -5.00 12.22 -25.62
N LEU A 136 -4.08 13.12 -25.27
CA LEU A 136 -3.30 13.00 -24.04
C LEU A 136 -4.18 13.10 -22.81
N THR A 137 -3.76 12.44 -21.74
CA THR A 137 -4.42 12.62 -20.44
C THR A 137 -4.42 14.09 -20.03
N GLN A 138 -5.46 14.53 -19.33
CA GLN A 138 -5.55 15.93 -18.85
C GLN A 138 -4.33 16.36 -18.05
N PHE A 139 -3.70 15.42 -17.34
CA PHE A 139 -2.50 15.69 -16.58
C PHE A 139 -1.32 15.98 -17.50
N ASP A 140 -1.11 15.15 -18.52
CA ASP A 140 -0.01 15.34 -19.47
C ASP A 140 -0.17 16.64 -20.25
N LYS A 141 -1.38 17.01 -20.63
CA LYS A 141 -1.67 18.30 -21.26
C LYS A 141 -1.22 19.50 -20.44
N ARG A 142 -1.41 19.45 -19.11
CA ARG A 142 -0.97 20.54 -18.21
C ARG A 142 0.53 20.72 -18.13
N LEU A 143 1.29 19.66 -18.46
CA LEU A 143 2.75 19.67 -18.33
C LEU A 143 3.48 20.20 -19.57
N ILE A 144 2.86 20.12 -20.74
CA ILE A 144 3.60 20.22 -22.01
C ILE A 144 3.45 21.52 -22.77
N GLY A 145 2.77 22.51 -22.23
CA GLY A 145 2.62 23.82 -22.85
C GLY A 145 1.67 23.86 -24.06
N ASP A 146 1.33 25.09 -24.49
CA ASP A 146 0.24 25.35 -25.44
C ASP A 146 0.48 24.81 -26.86
N GLU A 147 1.72 24.72 -27.32
CA GLU A 147 2.05 24.22 -28.65
C GLU A 147 1.65 22.77 -28.87
N ILE A 148 1.71 21.96 -27.82
CA ILE A 148 1.32 20.54 -27.86
C ILE A 148 -0.15 20.38 -27.46
N ASN A 149 -0.66 21.20 -26.54
CA ASN A 149 -2.05 21.20 -26.11
C ASN A 149 -3.05 21.47 -27.27
N ASN A 150 -2.62 22.18 -28.29
CA ASN A 150 -3.44 22.53 -29.44
C ASN A 150 -3.40 21.48 -30.56
N ILE A 151 -2.70 20.36 -30.39
CA ILE A 151 -2.71 19.28 -31.36
C ILE A 151 -4.02 18.49 -31.22
N SER A 152 -4.91 18.61 -32.19
CA SER A 152 -6.14 17.83 -32.28
C SER A 152 -6.00 16.72 -33.31
N GLU A 153 -5.42 15.61 -32.93
CA GLU A 153 -5.36 14.42 -33.79
C GLU A 153 -6.05 13.24 -33.11
N HIS A 154 -6.97 12.63 -33.82
CA HIS A 154 -7.75 11.49 -33.36
C HIS A 154 -7.06 10.14 -33.61
N ASN A 155 -5.88 10.15 -34.22
CA ASN A 155 -5.09 8.95 -34.52
C ASN A 155 -3.76 8.99 -33.79
N PHE A 156 -3.48 7.96 -33.00
CA PHE A 156 -2.26 7.86 -32.18
C PHE A 156 -0.96 8.03 -33.00
N ILE A 157 -0.87 7.42 -34.19
CA ILE A 157 0.33 7.49 -35.00
C ILE A 157 0.54 8.91 -35.55
N GLU A 158 -0.51 9.56 -35.99
CA GLU A 158 -0.45 10.94 -36.49
C GLU A 158 -0.10 11.92 -35.40
N TYR A 159 -0.66 11.71 -34.21
CA TYR A 159 -0.33 12.48 -33.00
C TYR A 159 1.15 12.38 -32.66
N VAL A 160 1.71 11.16 -32.62
CA VAL A 160 3.14 10.91 -32.37
C VAL A 160 4.02 11.59 -33.43
N ASN A 161 3.65 11.49 -34.71
CA ASN A 161 4.40 12.12 -35.80
C ASN A 161 4.45 13.65 -35.64
N LYS A 162 3.34 14.28 -35.27
CA LYS A 162 3.32 15.74 -35.05
C LYS A 162 4.24 16.13 -33.88
N ILE A 163 4.14 15.48 -32.73
CA ILE A 163 5.00 15.79 -31.58
C ILE A 163 6.48 15.54 -31.89
N SER A 164 6.81 14.47 -32.60
CA SER A 164 8.19 14.15 -32.95
C SER A 164 8.87 15.25 -33.77
N ASN A 165 8.10 15.95 -34.59
CA ASN A 165 8.57 17.04 -35.47
C ASN A 165 8.58 18.41 -34.74
N LEU A 166 8.03 18.54 -33.57
CA LEU A 166 8.05 19.81 -32.81
C LEU A 166 9.46 20.10 -32.28
N ASN A 167 9.85 21.36 -32.32
CA ASN A 167 11.02 21.88 -31.63
C ASN A 167 10.63 22.25 -30.20
N CYS A 168 10.43 21.25 -29.35
CA CYS A 168 10.06 21.41 -27.95
C CYS A 168 11.14 20.87 -27.01
N GLN A 169 11.02 21.20 -25.71
CA GLN A 169 11.88 20.62 -24.69
C GLN A 169 11.79 19.08 -24.66
N LYS A 170 12.88 18.43 -24.27
CA LYS A 170 12.93 16.95 -24.23
C LYS A 170 12.07 16.35 -23.12
N TYR A 171 12.01 17.02 -21.99
CA TYR A 171 11.36 16.55 -20.75
C TYR A 171 10.87 17.68 -19.87
N VAL A 172 9.97 17.33 -18.94
CA VAL A 172 9.66 18.11 -17.75
C VAL A 172 10.26 17.39 -16.55
N GLU A 173 10.92 18.14 -15.66
CA GLU A 173 11.57 17.63 -14.47
C GLU A 173 10.78 17.96 -13.20
N PHE A 174 10.71 17.03 -12.26
CA PHE A 174 10.04 17.18 -10.98
C PHE A 174 10.98 16.81 -9.83
N ASN A 175 10.81 17.51 -8.72
CA ASN A 175 11.55 17.31 -7.49
C ASN A 175 10.62 17.31 -6.27
N TYR A 176 11.18 17.24 -5.08
CA TYR A 176 10.44 17.18 -3.82
C TYR A 176 9.45 18.35 -3.61
N SER A 177 9.78 19.57 -4.06
CA SER A 177 8.93 20.75 -3.88
C SER A 177 7.60 20.65 -4.66
N ASN A 178 7.59 19.96 -5.80
CA ASN A 178 6.38 19.73 -6.59
C ASN A 178 5.35 18.92 -5.79
N PHE A 179 5.79 17.83 -5.16
CA PHE A 179 4.90 16.98 -4.34
C PHE A 179 4.34 17.71 -3.11
N LYS A 180 5.15 18.56 -2.46
CA LYS A 180 4.67 19.39 -1.34
C LYS A 180 3.62 20.40 -1.79
N LYS A 181 3.84 21.06 -2.92
CA LYS A 181 2.94 22.08 -3.45
C LYS A 181 1.55 21.53 -3.79
N ASP A 182 1.46 20.32 -4.31
CA ASP A 182 0.20 19.73 -4.77
C ASP A 182 -0.44 18.75 -3.77
N ASN A 183 0.16 18.62 -2.58
CA ASN A 183 -0.31 17.73 -1.52
C ASN A 183 -0.53 16.28 -2.00
N PHE A 184 0.41 15.75 -2.78
CA PHE A 184 0.38 14.39 -3.34
C PHE A 184 -0.84 14.08 -4.23
N THR A 185 -1.40 15.11 -4.85
CA THR A 185 -2.59 14.96 -5.69
C THR A 185 -2.26 14.31 -7.03
N TYR A 186 -1.04 14.55 -7.55
CA TYR A 186 -0.66 14.13 -8.89
C TYR A 186 0.40 13.03 -8.89
N THR A 187 0.21 12.06 -9.79
CA THR A 187 1.26 11.12 -10.17
C THR A 187 2.01 11.70 -11.34
N TYR A 188 3.16 12.32 -11.08
CA TYR A 188 3.96 12.99 -12.12
C TYR A 188 4.49 12.03 -13.18
N VAL A 189 4.91 10.84 -12.77
CA VAL A 189 5.40 9.78 -13.66
C VAL A 189 4.66 8.47 -13.34
N PRO A 190 3.53 8.17 -14.01
CA PRO A 190 2.84 6.89 -13.89
C PRO A 190 3.65 5.74 -14.49
N TYR A 191 3.51 4.53 -13.94
CA TYR A 191 4.36 3.38 -14.27
C TYR A 191 3.82 2.48 -15.40
N TYR A 192 2.98 2.99 -16.28
CA TYR A 192 2.60 2.26 -17.49
C TYR A 192 3.75 2.10 -18.50
N SER A 193 4.71 3.05 -18.52
CA SER A 193 5.96 2.98 -19.30
C SER A 193 7.01 3.88 -18.65
N VAL A 194 7.96 3.29 -17.95
CA VAL A 194 8.94 4.02 -17.14
C VAL A 194 10.28 3.30 -17.15
N ILE A 195 11.37 4.08 -17.15
CA ILE A 195 12.75 3.59 -16.98
C ILE A 195 13.35 4.20 -15.72
N PHE A 196 14.07 3.37 -14.98
CA PHE A 196 14.80 3.74 -13.76
C PHE A 196 16.30 3.53 -13.95
N ARG A 197 17.13 4.32 -13.26
CA ARG A 197 18.49 3.88 -12.96
C ARG A 197 18.41 2.70 -11.99
N THR A 198 19.08 1.61 -12.32
CA THR A 198 19.02 0.37 -11.52
C THR A 198 19.45 0.59 -10.06
N SER A 199 20.39 1.49 -9.83
CA SER A 199 20.91 1.82 -8.48
C SER A 199 19.87 2.38 -7.51
N ILE A 200 18.75 2.92 -7.99
CA ILE A 200 17.72 3.50 -7.11
C ILE A 200 17.12 2.45 -6.18
N PHE A 201 16.92 1.23 -6.67
CA PHE A 201 16.33 0.15 -5.86
C PHE A 201 17.25 -0.32 -4.71
N GLN A 202 18.57 -0.13 -4.84
CA GLN A 202 19.51 -0.37 -3.76
C GLN A 202 19.51 0.77 -2.73
N LYS A 203 19.23 2.02 -3.17
CA LYS A 203 19.25 3.21 -2.32
C LYS A 203 17.99 3.37 -1.48
N ILE A 204 16.82 3.17 -2.09
CA ILE A 204 15.53 3.47 -1.45
C ILE A 204 14.55 2.27 -1.41
N GLY A 205 15.00 1.08 -1.83
CA GLY A 205 14.16 -0.12 -1.85
C GLY A 205 13.22 -0.20 -3.05
N PHE A 206 12.27 -1.11 -2.97
CA PHE A 206 11.30 -1.44 -4.02
C PHE A 206 9.98 -0.68 -3.86
N LEU A 207 9.01 -0.91 -4.76
CA LEU A 207 7.67 -0.36 -4.66
C LEU A 207 6.99 -0.84 -3.37
N ASN A 208 6.22 0.03 -2.75
CA ASN A 208 5.55 -0.25 -1.48
C ASN A 208 4.32 -1.16 -1.68
N GLU A 209 4.42 -2.41 -1.22
CA GLU A 209 3.38 -3.44 -1.36
C GLU A 209 2.13 -3.20 -0.48
N ASN A 210 2.14 -2.17 0.36
CA ASN A 210 1.00 -1.80 1.21
C ASN A 210 -0.14 -1.08 0.45
N TYR A 211 0.06 -0.74 -0.83
CA TYR A 211 -1.00 -0.20 -1.68
C TYR A 211 -1.70 -1.33 -2.45
N ASN A 212 -2.86 -1.75 -1.94
CA ASN A 212 -3.64 -2.82 -2.55
C ASN A 212 -3.94 -2.54 -4.02
N LEU A 213 -3.73 -3.54 -4.88
CA LEU A 213 -4.05 -3.55 -6.31
C LEU A 213 -3.34 -2.48 -7.15
N GLY A 214 -2.41 -1.70 -6.60
CA GLY A 214 -1.84 -0.51 -7.23
C GLY A 214 -2.63 0.75 -6.88
N TYR A 215 -2.46 1.80 -7.70
CA TYR A 215 -2.97 3.14 -7.44
C TYR A 215 -2.34 3.82 -6.21
N ALA A 216 -1.58 4.85 -6.43
CA ALA A 216 -0.73 5.57 -5.50
C ALA A 216 0.65 4.94 -5.21
N ASP A 217 0.94 3.73 -5.66
CA ASP A 217 2.26 3.10 -5.59
C ASP A 217 3.31 3.87 -6.40
N ASP A 218 2.96 4.28 -7.60
CA ASP A 218 3.78 5.14 -8.46
C ASP A 218 3.97 6.54 -7.87
N THR A 219 2.92 7.16 -7.32
CA THR A 219 3.01 8.45 -6.63
C THR A 219 3.91 8.35 -5.40
N GLU A 220 3.77 7.30 -4.62
CA GLU A 220 4.58 7.05 -3.43
C GLU A 220 6.06 6.86 -3.80
N PHE A 221 6.36 6.03 -4.79
CA PHE A 221 7.75 5.75 -5.16
C PHE A 221 8.41 6.96 -5.80
N ASN A 222 7.70 7.69 -6.67
CA ASN A 222 8.16 8.97 -7.22
C ASN A 222 8.48 9.99 -6.12
N TYR A 223 7.59 10.12 -5.13
CA TYR A 223 7.82 10.97 -3.98
C TYR A 223 9.07 10.54 -3.21
N ARG A 224 9.22 9.24 -2.92
CA ARG A 224 10.36 8.69 -2.17
C ARG A 224 11.68 8.90 -2.91
N ILE A 225 11.70 8.80 -4.23
CA ILE A 225 12.85 9.22 -5.07
C ILE A 225 13.19 10.68 -4.79
N CYS A 226 12.21 11.57 -4.88
CA CYS A 226 12.42 13.02 -4.71
C CYS A 226 12.74 13.43 -3.26
N GLU A 227 12.15 12.75 -2.27
CA GLU A 227 12.45 12.97 -0.84
C GLU A 227 13.91 12.63 -0.51
N ASN A 228 14.53 11.70 -1.23
CA ASN A 228 15.94 11.35 -1.10
C ASN A 228 16.89 12.26 -1.92
N GLY A 229 16.41 13.40 -2.39
CA GLY A 229 17.24 14.42 -3.07
C GLY A 229 17.47 14.16 -4.56
N PHE A 230 16.75 13.19 -5.14
CA PHE A 230 16.79 12.88 -6.58
C PHE A 230 15.67 13.61 -7.33
N THR A 231 15.70 13.50 -8.66
CA THR A 231 14.68 14.04 -9.54
C THR A 231 14.08 12.95 -10.44
N ILE A 232 12.89 13.22 -10.96
CA ILE A 232 12.22 12.39 -11.94
C ILE A 232 11.86 13.24 -13.15
N ARG A 233 11.77 12.62 -14.34
CA ARG A 233 11.46 13.32 -15.58
C ARG A 233 10.32 12.66 -16.33
N LYS A 234 9.56 13.46 -17.05
CA LYS A 234 8.60 13.00 -18.05
C LYS A 234 9.09 13.36 -19.44
N ALA A 235 9.33 12.34 -20.26
CA ALA A 235 9.87 12.49 -21.60
C ALA A 235 8.75 12.90 -22.57
N ILE A 236 8.83 14.08 -23.14
CA ILE A 236 7.76 14.63 -24.00
C ILE A 236 7.65 13.88 -25.33
N LYS A 237 8.75 13.45 -25.92
CA LYS A 237 8.76 12.71 -27.18
C LYS A 237 8.65 11.20 -27.04
N SER A 238 8.52 10.68 -25.81
CA SER A 238 8.20 9.27 -25.57
C SER A 238 6.71 9.15 -25.27
N ILE A 239 5.93 8.66 -26.23
CA ILE A 239 4.48 8.58 -26.11
C ILE A 239 4.05 7.13 -26.20
N VAL A 240 3.16 6.72 -25.32
CA VAL A 240 2.50 5.40 -25.36
C VAL A 240 0.99 5.59 -25.43
N ASN A 241 0.33 4.69 -26.16
CA ASN A 241 -1.12 4.57 -26.14
C ASN A 241 -1.49 3.59 -25.03
N HIS A 242 -2.21 4.02 -24.00
CA HIS A 242 -2.58 3.21 -22.86
C HIS A 242 -4.08 2.99 -22.81
N ILE A 243 -4.52 1.73 -22.90
CA ILE A 243 -5.93 1.37 -22.88
C ILE A 243 -6.48 1.48 -21.44
N GLY A 244 -5.67 1.19 -20.45
CA GLY A 244 -5.95 1.37 -19.02
C GLY A 244 -7.06 0.51 -18.44
N LYS A 245 -6.93 0.14 -17.14
CA LYS A 245 -7.93 -0.56 -16.33
C LYS A 245 -8.37 -1.94 -16.85
N SER A 246 -7.74 -2.48 -17.91
CA SER A 246 -8.18 -3.70 -18.57
C SER A 246 -8.15 -4.93 -17.64
N THR A 247 -7.10 -5.09 -16.85
CA THR A 247 -6.98 -6.20 -15.87
C THR A 247 -7.90 -6.00 -14.67
N PHE A 248 -8.04 -4.76 -14.17
CA PHE A 248 -8.91 -4.50 -13.03
C PHE A 248 -10.40 -4.68 -13.36
N LYS A 249 -10.82 -4.33 -14.57
CA LYS A 249 -12.20 -4.57 -15.04
C LYS A 249 -12.58 -6.05 -15.13
N LEU A 250 -11.62 -6.96 -15.26
CA LEU A 250 -11.87 -8.40 -15.18
C LEU A 250 -12.17 -8.89 -13.75
N LEU A 251 -11.63 -8.19 -12.76
CA LEU A 251 -11.67 -8.62 -11.36
C LEU A 251 -12.71 -7.87 -10.52
N TYR A 252 -12.99 -6.61 -10.87
CA TYR A 252 -13.78 -5.70 -10.04
C TYR A 252 -14.66 -4.79 -10.90
N ASP A 253 -15.82 -4.41 -10.35
CA ASP A 253 -16.65 -3.35 -10.92
C ASP A 253 -16.01 -1.95 -10.76
N GLU A 254 -16.50 -0.98 -11.52
CA GLU A 254 -15.93 0.38 -11.57
C GLU A 254 -16.02 1.11 -10.23
N ASN A 255 -17.09 0.89 -9.44
CA ASN A 255 -17.24 1.51 -8.13
C ASN A 255 -16.21 0.98 -7.15
N LYS A 256 -15.95 -0.31 -7.17
CA LYS A 256 -14.93 -0.93 -6.32
C LYS A 256 -13.53 -0.45 -6.70
N ILE A 257 -13.23 -0.33 -8.00
CA ILE A 257 -11.97 0.23 -8.48
C ILE A 257 -11.79 1.66 -7.98
N PHE A 258 -12.81 2.51 -8.15
CA PHE A 258 -12.80 3.90 -7.68
C PHE A 258 -12.55 4.00 -6.17
N ASN A 259 -13.27 3.22 -5.38
CA ASN A 259 -13.12 3.20 -3.92
C ASN A 259 -11.71 2.80 -3.47
N ILE A 260 -11.09 1.83 -4.14
CA ILE A 260 -9.69 1.43 -3.86
C ILE A 260 -8.73 2.58 -4.20
N GLN A 261 -8.91 3.22 -5.34
CA GLN A 261 -8.08 4.36 -5.76
C GLN A 261 -8.10 5.49 -4.74
N GLU A 262 -9.30 5.91 -4.33
CA GLU A 262 -9.45 6.99 -3.36
C GLU A 262 -8.91 6.61 -1.98
N SER A 263 -9.11 5.37 -1.54
CA SER A 263 -8.57 4.88 -0.28
C SER A 263 -7.03 4.90 -0.27
N ASN A 264 -6.39 4.41 -1.33
CA ASN A 264 -4.93 4.38 -1.45
C ASN A 264 -4.35 5.81 -1.50
N ARG A 265 -4.97 6.73 -2.25
CA ARG A 265 -4.57 8.15 -2.26
C ARG A 265 -4.70 8.80 -0.88
N LYS A 266 -5.80 8.50 -0.17
CA LYS A 266 -6.01 9.02 1.18
C LYS A 266 -5.00 8.44 2.17
N GLN A 267 -4.72 7.14 2.08
CA GLN A 267 -3.66 6.48 2.86
C GLN A 267 -2.32 7.18 2.65
N LEU A 268 -1.93 7.43 1.39
CA LEU A 268 -0.69 8.12 1.06
C LEU A 268 -0.63 9.50 1.71
N ARG A 269 -1.66 10.33 1.53
CA ARG A 269 -1.73 11.68 2.11
C ARG A 269 -1.59 11.65 3.64
N ILE A 270 -2.35 10.80 4.30
CA ILE A 270 -2.31 10.65 5.77
C ILE A 270 -0.92 10.17 6.21
N SER A 271 -0.38 9.14 5.57
CA SER A 271 0.95 8.63 5.90
C SER A 271 2.02 9.72 5.75
N LYS A 272 2.04 10.44 4.63
CA LYS A 272 3.03 11.51 4.43
C LYS A 272 2.86 12.67 5.41
N MET A 273 1.63 13.11 5.69
CA MET A 273 1.35 14.14 6.68
C MET A 273 1.83 13.75 8.09
N LEU A 274 1.67 12.49 8.48
CA LEU A 274 2.08 12.02 9.81
C LEU A 274 3.60 11.82 9.92
N ASN A 275 4.26 11.48 8.82
CA ASN A 275 5.69 11.19 8.82
C ASN A 275 6.59 12.39 8.47
N GLN A 276 6.06 13.46 7.87
CA GLN A 276 6.87 14.62 7.47
C GLN A 276 7.41 15.44 8.64
N ASP A 277 6.60 15.67 9.66
CA ASP A 277 6.88 16.64 10.72
C ASP A 277 7.35 15.99 12.03
N SER A 278 7.36 14.65 12.10
CA SER A 278 7.73 13.99 13.35
C SER A 278 9.22 13.71 13.42
N LEU A 279 9.85 14.25 14.48
CA LEU A 279 11.20 13.89 14.92
C LEU A 279 11.18 12.74 15.95
N LYS A 280 10.00 12.23 16.29
CA LYS A 280 9.81 11.23 17.35
C LYS A 280 9.85 9.83 16.77
N LYS A 281 10.33 8.90 17.58
CA LYS A 281 10.48 7.50 17.18
C LYS A 281 9.28 6.62 17.53
N ASN A 282 8.37 7.11 18.37
CA ASN A 282 7.28 6.32 18.90
C ASN A 282 5.94 7.04 18.75
N VAL A 283 4.89 6.28 18.55
CA VAL A 283 3.52 6.79 18.43
C VAL A 283 2.56 6.03 19.33
N ILE A 284 1.67 6.78 20.00
CA ILE A 284 0.48 6.25 20.66
C ILE A 284 -0.71 6.61 19.79
N TYR A 285 -1.58 5.65 19.55
CA TYR A 285 -2.71 5.92 18.70
C TYR A 285 -3.96 5.13 19.08
N THR A 286 -5.08 5.69 18.67
CA THR A 286 -6.43 5.11 18.84
C THR A 286 -7.28 5.41 17.61
N CYS A 287 -8.45 4.79 17.53
CA CYS A 287 -9.47 5.13 16.54
C CYS A 287 -10.84 5.17 17.21
N ILE A 288 -11.52 6.31 17.09
CA ILE A 288 -12.91 6.48 17.52
C ILE A 288 -13.79 6.54 16.28
N SER A 289 -14.66 5.56 16.12
CA SER A 289 -15.52 5.39 14.97
C SER A 289 -17.00 5.38 15.36
N GLY A 290 -17.85 6.04 14.57
CA GLY A 290 -19.31 6.01 14.72
C GLY A 290 -19.82 6.52 16.05
N ASN A 291 -19.12 7.41 16.73
CA ASN A 291 -19.49 7.96 18.04
C ASN A 291 -19.61 6.90 19.16
N TYR A 292 -18.98 5.73 18.98
CA TYR A 292 -19.08 4.61 19.94
C TYR A 292 -18.39 4.91 21.28
N ASP A 293 -17.24 5.57 21.26
CA ASP A 293 -16.45 5.94 22.44
C ASP A 293 -16.21 7.45 22.49
N ARG A 294 -15.75 7.92 23.65
CA ARG A 294 -15.27 9.29 23.85
C ARG A 294 -13.74 9.29 23.84
N LEU A 295 -13.15 10.25 23.13
CA LEU A 295 -11.73 10.50 23.31
C LEU A 295 -11.51 11.20 24.63
N ILE A 296 -10.56 10.71 25.42
CA ILE A 296 -10.24 11.24 26.74
C ILE A 296 -8.91 11.98 26.73
N GLU A 297 -8.78 12.97 27.59
CA GLU A 297 -7.48 13.53 27.96
C GLU A 297 -6.68 12.51 28.75
N LEU A 298 -5.39 12.42 28.49
CA LEU A 298 -4.52 11.44 29.16
C LEU A 298 -3.90 12.07 30.42
N SER A 299 -3.87 11.30 31.51
CA SER A 299 -3.32 11.78 32.79
C SER A 299 -1.80 11.89 32.78
N ASN A 300 -1.13 11.02 32.06
CA ASN A 300 0.32 11.05 31.90
C ASN A 300 0.71 11.12 30.43
N VAL A 301 1.44 12.15 30.05
CA VAL A 301 1.76 12.46 28.67
C VAL A 301 3.25 12.73 28.50
N ASP A 302 3.89 12.00 27.62
CA ASP A 302 5.29 12.20 27.21
C ASP A 302 5.34 12.72 25.76
N THR A 303 5.02 13.98 25.56
CA THR A 303 5.07 14.62 24.22
C THR A 303 6.48 14.79 23.69
N LYS A 304 7.52 14.55 24.48
CA LYS A 304 8.91 14.62 24.05
C LYS A 304 9.29 13.39 23.23
N ASN A 305 8.82 12.19 23.62
CA ASN A 305 9.21 10.92 23.01
C ASN A 305 8.12 10.29 22.16
N PHE A 306 6.86 10.75 22.29
CA PHE A 306 5.70 10.17 21.60
C PHE A 306 4.88 11.23 20.86
N ASP A 307 4.35 10.85 19.70
CA ASP A 307 3.20 11.50 19.10
C ASP A 307 1.93 10.76 19.50
N TYR A 308 0.83 11.51 19.61
CA TYR A 308 -0.48 11.01 20.03
C TYR A 308 -1.47 11.23 18.88
N ILE A 309 -1.96 10.15 18.28
CA ILE A 309 -2.81 10.21 17.08
C ILE A 309 -4.15 9.56 17.33
N CYS A 310 -5.23 10.28 17.04
CA CYS A 310 -6.58 9.74 17.03
C CYS A 310 -7.15 9.77 15.63
N PHE A 311 -7.38 8.60 15.02
CA PHE A 311 -8.16 8.49 13.80
C PHE A 311 -9.65 8.57 14.10
N THR A 312 -10.43 9.30 13.30
CA THR A 312 -11.87 9.37 13.49
C THR A 312 -12.64 9.65 12.21
N ASN A 313 -13.84 9.09 12.09
CA ASN A 313 -14.85 9.44 11.10
C ASN A 313 -16.04 10.21 11.73
N SER A 314 -15.91 10.66 12.97
CA SER A 314 -16.94 11.42 13.70
C SER A 314 -16.75 12.92 13.53
N ASP A 315 -17.73 13.61 12.92
CA ASP A 315 -17.72 15.07 12.77
C ASP A 315 -17.63 15.78 14.13
N LEU A 316 -18.33 15.26 15.15
CA LEU A 316 -18.33 15.82 16.51
C LEU A 316 -16.92 15.81 17.14
N LEU A 317 -16.08 14.85 16.81
CA LEU A 317 -14.73 14.76 17.35
C LEU A 317 -13.75 15.64 16.56
N LEU A 318 -13.97 15.83 15.28
CA LEU A 318 -13.12 16.67 14.43
C LEU A 318 -13.13 18.16 14.83
N GLU A 319 -14.19 18.62 15.47
CA GLU A 319 -14.32 20.00 15.96
C GLU A 319 -13.67 20.20 17.34
N LYS A 320 -13.17 19.13 17.98
CA LYS A 320 -12.59 19.19 19.33
C LYS A 320 -11.08 19.27 19.30
N ASN A 321 -10.54 19.98 20.29
CA ASN A 321 -9.13 19.95 20.63
C ASN A 321 -8.97 19.26 22.00
N ILE A 322 -8.49 18.03 21.99
CA ILE A 322 -8.35 17.19 23.18
C ILE A 322 -6.87 16.83 23.34
N PHE A 323 -6.22 17.45 24.30
CA PHE A 323 -4.79 17.20 24.57
C PHE A 323 -4.56 15.77 25.09
N PRO A 324 -3.54 15.06 24.60
CA PRO A 324 -2.47 15.47 23.67
C PRO A 324 -2.73 15.05 22.19
N TRP A 325 -3.95 14.71 21.83
CA TRP A 325 -4.29 14.05 20.59
C TRP A 325 -4.26 14.96 19.35
N LYS A 326 -3.52 14.57 18.32
CA LYS A 326 -3.69 15.06 16.96
C LYS A 326 -4.82 14.25 16.30
N ILE A 327 -5.95 14.89 16.05
CA ILE A 327 -7.13 14.23 15.48
C ILE A 327 -7.03 14.20 13.95
N ILE A 328 -7.16 13.02 13.36
CA ILE A 328 -7.03 12.76 11.94
C ILE A 328 -8.36 12.33 11.35
N ASN A 329 -8.86 13.10 10.38
CA ASN A 329 -10.09 12.76 9.67
C ASN A 329 -9.89 11.59 8.70
N VAL A 330 -10.63 10.50 8.93
CA VAL A 330 -10.64 9.31 8.07
C VAL A 330 -12.05 8.96 7.57
N LYS A 331 -12.96 9.93 7.52
CA LYS A 331 -14.39 9.74 7.18
C LYS A 331 -14.60 8.96 5.88
N ASP A 332 -13.88 9.31 4.82
CA ASP A 332 -14.05 8.67 3.50
C ASP A 332 -13.01 7.56 3.23
N PHE A 333 -12.39 7.05 4.29
CA PHE A 333 -11.43 5.96 4.14
C PHE A 333 -12.16 4.63 3.96
N ASN A 334 -11.92 3.94 2.86
CA ASN A 334 -12.53 2.65 2.57
C ASN A 334 -11.66 1.51 3.12
N ILE A 335 -12.26 0.64 3.91
CA ILE A 335 -11.63 -0.52 4.54
C ILE A 335 -12.02 -1.86 3.88
N ASP A 336 -12.62 -1.82 2.68
CA ASP A 336 -13.14 -2.99 1.96
C ASP A 336 -14.15 -3.82 2.79
N ILE A 337 -15.04 -3.12 3.48
CA ILE A 337 -16.20 -3.70 4.19
C ILE A 337 -17.45 -2.92 3.73
N ASP A 338 -18.54 -3.64 3.51
CA ASP A 338 -19.81 -3.03 3.12
C ASP A 338 -20.29 -2.07 4.21
N LEU A 339 -20.71 -0.85 3.81
CA LEU A 339 -21.27 0.14 4.71
C LEU A 339 -22.58 -0.31 5.40
N SER A 340 -23.29 -1.29 4.80
CA SER A 340 -24.46 -1.92 5.37
C SER A 340 -24.14 -2.96 6.45
N ASP A 341 -22.87 -3.34 6.64
CA ASP A 341 -22.45 -4.24 7.71
C ASP A 341 -22.76 -3.60 9.07
N THR A 342 -23.61 -4.25 9.85
CA THR A 342 -23.99 -3.78 11.19
C THR A 342 -22.80 -3.57 12.14
N ASP A 343 -21.67 -4.20 11.85
CA ASP A 343 -20.43 -4.11 12.61
C ASP A 343 -19.40 -3.17 11.97
N TYR A 344 -19.79 -2.45 10.91
CA TYR A 344 -18.88 -1.60 10.13
C TYR A 344 -18.01 -0.69 11.01
N TYR A 345 -18.59 0.10 11.91
CA TYR A 345 -17.84 1.04 12.72
C TYR A 345 -16.85 0.35 13.67
N VAL A 346 -17.20 -0.81 14.22
CA VAL A 346 -16.28 -1.58 15.07
C VAL A 346 -15.14 -2.13 14.23
N LYS A 347 -15.44 -2.72 13.07
CA LYS A 347 -14.44 -3.22 12.14
C LYS A 347 -13.56 -2.09 11.60
N PHE A 348 -14.13 -0.90 11.35
CA PHE A 348 -13.40 0.29 10.95
C PHE A 348 -12.31 0.66 11.97
N ALA A 349 -12.66 0.73 13.26
CA ALA A 349 -11.67 0.98 14.30
C ALA A 349 -10.62 -0.14 14.39
N ARG A 350 -11.01 -1.41 14.20
CA ARG A 350 -10.09 -2.56 14.19
C ARG A 350 -9.13 -2.52 13.00
N PHE A 351 -9.54 -1.99 11.85
CA PHE A 351 -8.64 -1.78 10.73
C PHE A 351 -7.46 -0.88 11.12
N PHE A 352 -7.72 0.30 11.65
CA PHE A 352 -6.65 1.20 12.12
C PHE A 352 -5.82 0.59 13.25
N LYS A 353 -6.45 -0.16 14.16
CA LYS A 353 -5.76 -0.90 15.22
C LYS A 353 -4.72 -1.87 14.66
N LEU A 354 -5.02 -2.57 13.58
CA LEU A 354 -4.19 -3.66 13.08
C LEU A 354 -3.21 -3.23 11.98
N HIS A 355 -3.41 -2.06 11.35
CA HIS A 355 -2.59 -1.62 10.22
C HIS A 355 -1.79 -0.33 10.49
N PRO A 356 -1.09 -0.19 11.64
CA PRO A 356 -0.26 1.00 11.90
C PRO A 356 0.87 1.19 10.88
N HIS A 357 1.37 0.11 10.30
CA HIS A 357 2.40 0.12 9.25
C HIS A 357 1.98 0.88 7.98
N LEU A 358 0.68 1.06 7.74
CA LEU A 358 0.16 1.85 6.61
C LEU A 358 0.29 3.37 6.83
N PHE A 359 0.46 3.81 8.06
CA PHE A 359 0.39 5.23 8.44
C PHE A 359 1.62 5.75 9.16
N PHE A 360 2.38 4.89 9.83
CA PHE A 360 3.48 5.26 10.74
C PHE A 360 4.83 4.73 10.27
N GLU A 361 5.14 4.91 8.98
CA GLU A 361 6.32 4.35 8.32
C GLU A 361 7.64 4.73 9.02
N LYS A 362 7.78 5.99 9.49
CA LYS A 362 9.01 6.49 10.13
C LYS A 362 9.10 6.23 11.64
N TYR A 363 8.04 5.74 12.25
CA TYR A 363 8.07 5.41 13.68
C TYR A 363 8.63 4.00 13.89
N GLU A 364 9.45 3.84 14.91
CA GLU A 364 10.05 2.53 15.25
C GLU A 364 9.06 1.63 16.01
N LYS A 365 8.27 2.21 16.92
CA LYS A 365 7.31 1.48 17.75
C LYS A 365 5.98 2.20 17.83
N SER A 366 4.91 1.42 17.96
CA SER A 366 3.55 1.93 18.15
C SER A 366 2.89 1.30 19.37
N ILE A 367 2.12 2.10 20.09
CA ILE A 367 1.22 1.66 21.17
C ILE A 367 -0.21 1.99 20.75
N TRP A 368 -1.02 0.95 20.54
CA TRP A 368 -2.47 1.09 20.46
C TRP A 368 -3.07 1.14 21.85
N ILE A 369 -4.00 2.04 22.08
CA ILE A 369 -4.89 2.01 23.25
C ILE A 369 -6.35 2.16 22.79
N ASP A 370 -7.27 1.37 23.38
CA ASP A 370 -8.71 1.57 23.17
C ASP A 370 -9.13 2.94 23.74
N GLY A 371 -10.15 3.59 23.18
CA GLY A 371 -10.54 4.96 23.51
C GLY A 371 -10.89 5.24 24.97
N ASN A 372 -11.21 4.19 25.74
CA ASN A 372 -11.52 4.28 27.17
C ASN A 372 -10.31 4.02 28.09
N ILE A 373 -9.12 3.86 27.55
CA ILE A 373 -7.89 3.57 28.32
C ILE A 373 -7.11 4.86 28.55
N ASN A 374 -6.71 5.07 29.79
CA ASN A 374 -5.87 6.19 30.22
C ASN A 374 -4.44 5.73 30.53
N VAL A 375 -3.47 6.57 30.23
CA VAL A 375 -2.06 6.37 30.55
C VAL A 375 -1.79 6.93 31.93
N ILE A 376 -1.23 6.11 32.83
CA ILE A 376 -0.89 6.51 34.22
C ILE A 376 0.60 6.37 34.53
N GLY A 377 1.34 5.59 33.75
CA GLY A 377 2.75 5.28 33.97
C GLY A 377 3.71 5.81 32.94
N ASN A 378 4.98 5.47 33.13
CA ASN A 378 6.07 5.86 32.22
C ASN A 378 6.07 5.00 30.95
N LEU A 379 5.67 5.59 29.83
CA LEU A 379 5.59 4.88 28.54
C LEU A 379 6.96 4.54 27.96
N SER A 380 8.00 5.30 28.24
CA SER A 380 9.36 4.99 27.80
C SER A 380 9.87 3.71 28.46
N GLU A 381 9.50 3.44 29.71
CA GLU A 381 9.76 2.15 30.36
C GLU A 381 8.90 1.03 29.78
N TYR A 382 7.64 1.32 29.42
CA TYR A 382 6.75 0.35 28.77
C TYR A 382 7.30 -0.16 27.44
N LEU A 383 8.03 0.66 26.69
CA LEU A 383 8.68 0.24 25.44
C LEU A 383 9.71 -0.89 25.63
N ASN A 384 10.25 -1.10 26.83
CA ASN A 384 11.24 -2.13 27.13
C ASN A 384 10.65 -3.56 27.14
N PHE A 385 9.33 -3.72 27.11
CA PHE A 385 8.70 -5.01 26.86
C PHE A 385 8.97 -5.54 25.44
N LEU A 386 9.40 -4.68 24.49
CA LEU A 386 9.91 -5.11 23.20
C LEU A 386 11.43 -5.17 23.20
N ASN A 387 11.96 -6.33 22.86
CA ASN A 387 13.38 -6.60 22.69
C ASN A 387 13.65 -7.18 21.28
N ASP A 388 14.84 -7.69 21.04
CA ASP A 388 15.21 -8.24 19.71
C ASP A 388 14.51 -9.57 19.39
N PHE A 389 13.95 -10.25 20.37
CA PHE A 389 13.29 -11.56 20.21
C PHE A 389 11.79 -11.46 19.98
N ASN A 390 11.17 -10.31 20.25
CA ASN A 390 9.73 -10.10 20.05
C ASN A 390 9.41 -8.82 19.28
N TYR A 391 8.34 -8.86 18.53
CA TYR A 391 7.82 -7.72 17.77
C TYR A 391 6.45 -7.24 18.28
N LEU A 392 5.86 -7.96 19.25
CA LEU A 392 4.56 -7.67 19.84
C LEU A 392 4.57 -7.98 21.33
N ALA A 393 4.06 -7.07 22.13
CA ALA A 393 3.71 -7.29 23.53
C ALA A 393 2.24 -6.92 23.76
N ILE A 394 1.50 -7.78 24.48
CA ILE A 394 0.05 -7.68 24.66
C ILE A 394 -0.34 -8.20 26.03
N PRO A 395 -1.32 -7.57 26.73
CA PRO A 395 -1.77 -8.05 28.03
C PRO A 395 -2.44 -9.43 27.96
N ILE A 396 -2.18 -10.25 28.97
CA ILE A 396 -2.93 -11.50 29.20
C ILE A 396 -4.26 -11.15 29.88
N HIS A 397 -5.32 -11.82 29.47
CA HIS A 397 -6.66 -11.59 30.03
C HIS A 397 -6.73 -12.00 31.50
N PRO A 398 -7.21 -11.12 32.41
CA PRO A 398 -7.13 -11.39 33.85
C PRO A 398 -8.05 -12.49 34.38
N PHE A 399 -9.13 -12.82 33.64
CA PHE A 399 -10.21 -13.69 34.18
C PHE A 399 -10.53 -14.91 33.32
N ARG A 400 -10.02 -14.96 32.05
CA ARG A 400 -10.31 -16.04 31.10
C ARG A 400 -9.02 -16.53 30.48
N ASN A 401 -8.93 -17.85 30.27
CA ASN A 401 -7.70 -18.50 29.90
C ASN A 401 -7.69 -19.00 28.44
N ASN A 402 -8.84 -18.95 27.76
CA ASN A 402 -8.90 -19.39 26.35
C ASN A 402 -10.06 -18.75 25.58
N ILE A 403 -10.04 -18.90 24.24
CA ILE A 403 -11.05 -18.32 23.36
C ILE A 403 -12.44 -18.93 23.62
N TYR A 404 -12.56 -20.20 23.96
CA TYR A 404 -13.86 -20.84 24.20
C TYR A 404 -14.58 -20.25 25.42
N GLU A 405 -13.83 -19.91 26.46
CA GLU A 405 -14.37 -19.16 27.61
C GLU A 405 -14.82 -17.74 27.22
N GLU A 406 -14.06 -17.07 26.31
CA GLU A 406 -14.46 -15.77 25.78
C GLU A 406 -15.71 -15.85 24.92
N ILE A 407 -15.87 -16.88 24.07
CA ILE A 407 -17.10 -17.15 23.30
C ILE A 407 -18.31 -17.22 24.25
N PHE A 408 -18.19 -18.00 25.32
CA PHE A 408 -19.26 -18.12 26.31
C PHE A 408 -19.57 -16.77 27.01
N ALA A 409 -18.53 -16.02 27.35
CA ALA A 409 -18.69 -14.71 28.00
C ALA A 409 -19.31 -13.67 27.02
N CYS A 410 -18.94 -13.68 25.75
CA CYS A 410 -19.52 -12.81 24.73
C CYS A 410 -21.00 -13.09 24.52
N ASN A 411 -21.41 -14.37 24.53
CA ASN A 411 -22.82 -14.77 24.47
C ASN A 411 -23.59 -14.18 25.69
N ARG A 412 -23.13 -14.50 26.88
CA ARG A 412 -23.79 -14.06 28.14
C ARG A 412 -23.91 -12.53 28.26
N LEU A 413 -22.92 -11.79 27.72
CA LEU A 413 -22.85 -10.33 27.81
C LEU A 413 -23.43 -9.62 26.58
N GLY A 414 -23.99 -10.35 25.62
CA GLY A 414 -24.56 -9.79 24.38
C GLY A 414 -23.53 -9.01 23.52
N LYS A 415 -22.25 -9.38 23.59
CA LYS A 415 -21.18 -8.66 22.90
C LYS A 415 -21.01 -9.06 21.43
N GLU A 416 -21.57 -10.20 21.04
CA GLU A 416 -21.61 -10.70 19.68
C GLU A 416 -22.89 -11.54 19.47
N THR A 417 -23.33 -11.70 18.23
CA THR A 417 -24.52 -12.51 17.93
C THR A 417 -24.25 -13.99 18.12
N ASN A 418 -25.27 -14.74 18.55
CA ASN A 418 -25.17 -16.19 18.72
C ASN A 418 -24.77 -16.92 17.43
N GLU A 419 -25.25 -16.44 16.29
CA GLU A 419 -24.91 -16.99 14.99
C GLU A 419 -23.41 -16.91 14.73
N LYS A 420 -22.79 -15.71 14.85
CA LYS A 420 -21.34 -15.51 14.67
C LYS A 420 -20.52 -16.28 15.70
N LEU A 421 -20.97 -16.34 16.96
CA LEU A 421 -20.31 -17.12 18.00
C LEU A 421 -20.32 -18.62 17.68
N ASN A 422 -21.42 -19.15 17.14
CA ASN A 422 -21.52 -20.55 16.72
C ASN A 422 -20.63 -20.84 15.51
N ILE A 423 -20.56 -19.93 14.53
CA ILE A 423 -19.69 -20.06 13.35
C ILE A 423 -18.23 -20.14 13.78
N ILE A 424 -17.75 -19.19 14.60
CA ILE A 424 -16.35 -19.17 15.02
C ILE A 424 -16.01 -20.35 15.92
N ASN A 425 -16.93 -20.79 16.78
CA ASN A 425 -16.73 -21.96 17.63
C ASN A 425 -16.56 -23.24 16.82
N LYS A 426 -17.46 -23.48 15.83
CA LYS A 426 -17.35 -24.61 14.90
C LYS A 426 -16.04 -24.55 14.09
N PHE A 427 -15.66 -23.37 13.61
CA PHE A 427 -14.42 -23.16 12.90
C PHE A 427 -13.20 -23.57 13.76
N LEU A 428 -13.10 -23.08 15.00
CA LEU A 428 -11.98 -23.40 15.90
C LEU A 428 -11.91 -24.92 16.23
N ILE A 429 -13.06 -25.58 16.38
CA ILE A 429 -13.12 -27.03 16.61
C ILE A 429 -12.63 -27.79 15.38
N ASN A 430 -13.06 -27.41 14.18
CA ASN A 430 -12.66 -28.05 12.92
C ASN A 430 -11.15 -27.87 12.64
N GLU A 431 -10.59 -26.73 13.05
CA GLU A 431 -9.14 -26.45 12.98
C GLU A 431 -8.34 -27.16 14.09
N ASN A 432 -8.96 -27.91 14.98
CA ASN A 432 -8.35 -28.55 16.13
C ASN A 432 -7.59 -27.57 17.03
N PHE A 433 -8.10 -26.34 17.18
CA PHE A 433 -7.47 -25.33 18.04
C PHE A 433 -7.47 -25.76 19.50
N PRO A 434 -6.34 -25.77 20.22
CA PRO A 434 -6.25 -26.31 21.57
C PRO A 434 -7.00 -25.46 22.60
N ARG A 435 -7.51 -26.08 23.65
CA ARG A 435 -8.24 -25.41 24.72
C ARG A 435 -7.37 -24.80 25.81
N ASN A 436 -6.13 -25.24 25.92
CA ASN A 436 -5.16 -24.80 26.96
C ASN A 436 -4.24 -23.69 26.46
N THR A 437 -4.81 -22.67 25.85
CA THR A 437 -4.07 -21.47 25.39
C THR A 437 -4.46 -20.29 26.26
N ASN A 438 -3.49 -19.42 26.56
CA ASN A 438 -3.80 -18.16 27.22
C ASN A 438 -4.74 -17.33 26.34
N LEU A 439 -5.61 -16.51 26.99
CA LEU A 439 -6.38 -15.49 26.30
C LEU A 439 -5.69 -14.13 26.46
N VAL A 440 -5.67 -13.32 25.40
CA VAL A 440 -5.14 -11.96 25.49
C VAL A 440 -6.25 -10.92 25.71
N GLN A 441 -5.87 -9.77 26.28
CA GLN A 441 -6.73 -8.60 26.41
C GLN A 441 -6.20 -7.53 25.45
N SER A 442 -6.88 -7.32 24.34
CA SER A 442 -6.39 -6.55 23.20
C SER A 442 -6.56 -5.03 23.30
N GLY A 443 -6.98 -4.50 24.45
CA GLY A 443 -7.17 -3.05 24.63
C GLY A 443 -5.89 -2.22 24.54
N VAL A 444 -4.72 -2.84 24.79
CA VAL A 444 -3.39 -2.24 24.62
C VAL A 444 -2.52 -3.16 23.77
N LEU A 445 -1.85 -2.63 22.75
CA LEU A 445 -0.90 -3.37 21.91
C LEU A 445 0.38 -2.56 21.76
N LEU A 446 1.52 -3.10 22.13
CA LEU A 446 2.83 -2.52 21.89
C LEU A 446 3.53 -3.30 20.76
N ARG A 447 4.00 -2.62 19.70
CA ARG A 447 4.52 -3.29 18.49
C ARG A 447 5.72 -2.60 17.86
N LYS A 448 6.62 -3.41 17.27
CA LYS A 448 7.50 -3.01 16.17
C LYS A 448 6.68 -3.18 14.88
N HIS A 449 5.82 -2.24 14.58
CA HIS A 449 4.75 -2.40 13.59
C HIS A 449 5.23 -2.49 12.14
N ASN A 450 6.45 -2.01 11.82
CA ASN A 450 7.08 -2.15 10.51
C ASN A 450 7.90 -3.44 10.36
N ASN A 451 7.87 -4.35 11.35
CA ASN A 451 8.49 -5.67 11.23
C ASN A 451 7.62 -6.59 10.37
N ASP A 452 8.18 -7.26 9.35
CA ASP A 452 7.46 -8.09 8.39
C ASP A 452 6.61 -9.18 9.04
N LYS A 453 7.13 -9.83 10.10
CA LYS A 453 6.38 -10.85 10.85
C LYS A 453 5.20 -10.23 11.60
N CYS A 454 5.38 -9.02 12.15
CA CYS A 454 4.30 -8.29 12.78
C CYS A 454 3.20 -7.95 11.77
N ILE A 455 3.57 -7.39 10.62
CA ILE A 455 2.65 -7.05 9.53
C ILE A 455 1.88 -8.29 9.07
N PHE A 456 2.58 -9.40 8.80
CA PHE A 456 1.95 -10.65 8.40
C PHE A 456 0.90 -11.13 9.43
N MET A 457 1.26 -11.15 10.73
CA MET A 457 0.35 -11.60 11.78
C MET A 457 -0.85 -10.68 11.95
N MET A 458 -0.66 -9.36 11.84
CA MET A 458 -1.75 -8.38 11.92
C MET A 458 -2.71 -8.52 10.74
N ASN A 459 -2.20 -8.75 9.52
CA ASN A 459 -3.02 -9.00 8.34
C ASN A 459 -3.85 -10.29 8.50
N LYS A 460 -3.25 -11.39 8.99
CA LYS A 460 -3.99 -12.63 9.26
C LYS A 460 -5.04 -12.46 10.36
N TRP A 461 -4.74 -11.65 11.36
CA TRP A 461 -5.73 -11.31 12.39
C TRP A 461 -6.88 -10.46 11.84
N TRP A 462 -6.58 -9.52 10.94
CA TRP A 462 -7.61 -8.74 10.24
C TRP A 462 -8.52 -9.61 9.38
N GLU A 463 -7.98 -10.60 8.63
CA GLU A 463 -8.77 -11.55 7.85
C GLU A 463 -9.81 -12.27 8.72
N MET A 464 -9.44 -12.68 9.92
CA MET A 464 -10.37 -13.32 10.87
C MET A 464 -11.45 -12.36 11.36
N ILE A 465 -11.10 -11.13 11.70
CA ILE A 465 -12.07 -10.12 12.15
C ILE A 465 -13.03 -9.76 11.01
N LYS A 466 -12.53 -9.62 9.80
CA LYS A 466 -13.33 -9.31 8.62
C LYS A 466 -14.37 -10.41 8.35
N ASN A 467 -13.98 -11.66 8.42
CA ASN A 467 -14.77 -12.79 7.94
C ASN A 467 -15.61 -13.49 9.02
N TYR A 468 -15.25 -13.41 10.30
CA TYR A 468 -15.90 -14.19 11.37
C TYR A 468 -16.56 -13.36 12.45
N SER A 469 -15.81 -12.52 13.15
CA SER A 469 -16.36 -11.73 14.28
C SER A 469 -15.61 -10.43 14.49
N LYS A 470 -16.36 -9.33 14.73
CA LYS A 470 -15.80 -8.03 15.14
C LYS A 470 -14.99 -8.08 16.44
N ARG A 471 -15.16 -9.15 17.23
CA ARG A 471 -14.46 -9.36 18.51
C ARG A 471 -13.06 -9.89 18.25
N ASP A 472 -12.09 -9.01 18.28
CA ASP A 472 -10.67 -9.29 18.01
C ASP A 472 -10.07 -10.34 18.95
N GLN A 473 -10.50 -10.42 20.22
CA GLN A 473 -10.07 -11.44 21.19
C GLN A 473 -10.47 -12.88 20.79
N LEU A 474 -11.52 -13.06 19.96
CA LEU A 474 -11.97 -14.38 19.54
C LEU A 474 -11.08 -15.02 18.46
N SER A 475 -10.10 -14.30 17.93
CA SER A 475 -9.26 -14.79 16.83
C SER A 475 -7.75 -14.61 17.04
N PHE A 476 -7.29 -13.72 17.91
CA PHE A 476 -5.86 -13.47 18.10
C PHE A 476 -5.05 -14.74 18.38
N ASN A 477 -5.41 -15.48 19.43
CA ASN A 477 -4.64 -16.65 19.85
C ASN A 477 -4.66 -17.77 18.81
N TYR A 478 -5.79 -17.94 18.06
CA TYR A 478 -5.87 -18.86 16.94
C TYR A 478 -4.88 -18.48 15.83
N VAL A 479 -4.85 -17.21 15.40
CA VAL A 479 -3.94 -16.74 14.36
C VAL A 479 -2.48 -16.97 14.75
N PHE A 480 -2.11 -16.61 15.99
CA PHE A 480 -0.74 -16.79 16.46
C PHE A 480 -0.33 -18.26 16.57
N TRP A 481 -1.24 -19.13 16.98
CA TRP A 481 -1.03 -20.56 16.98
C TRP A 481 -0.91 -21.14 15.56
N LYS A 482 -1.82 -20.80 14.66
CA LYS A 482 -1.89 -21.34 13.30
C LYS A 482 -0.66 -21.01 12.47
N TYR A 483 -0.17 -19.78 12.58
CA TYR A 483 0.93 -19.25 11.78
C TYR A 483 2.28 -19.18 12.54
N GLY A 484 2.37 -19.73 13.73
CA GLY A 484 3.61 -19.78 14.50
C GLY A 484 4.10 -18.39 14.98
N GLY A 485 3.19 -17.44 15.18
CA GLY A 485 3.51 -16.10 15.66
C GLY A 485 4.00 -16.11 17.11
N LYS A 486 4.88 -15.14 17.44
CA LYS A 486 5.41 -14.96 18.79
C LYS A 486 4.99 -13.60 19.34
N TYR A 487 4.62 -13.57 20.62
CA TYR A 487 4.32 -12.35 21.37
C TYR A 487 4.77 -12.47 22.82
N LEU A 488 5.00 -11.34 23.46
CA LEU A 488 5.20 -11.28 24.90
C LEU A 488 3.86 -11.02 25.58
N GLY A 489 3.42 -11.96 26.41
CA GLY A 489 2.25 -11.78 27.29
C GLY A 489 2.61 -10.95 28.52
N ILE A 490 1.96 -9.79 28.72
CA ILE A 490 2.16 -8.95 29.90
C ILE A 490 1.07 -9.29 30.93
N PRO A 491 1.45 -9.60 32.20
CA PRO A 491 0.46 -9.80 33.26
C PRO A 491 -0.45 -8.57 33.41
N TRP A 492 -1.78 -8.78 33.43
CA TRP A 492 -2.74 -7.69 33.52
C TRP A 492 -2.53 -6.81 34.78
N ASP A 493 -2.23 -7.41 35.90
CA ASP A 493 -2.01 -6.69 37.16
C ASP A 493 -0.84 -5.71 37.09
N LEU A 494 0.25 -6.12 36.44
CA LEU A 494 1.38 -5.24 36.20
C LEU A 494 0.97 -4.07 35.32
N LEU A 495 0.27 -4.36 34.22
CA LEU A 495 -0.15 -3.34 33.27
C LEU A 495 -1.11 -2.34 33.88
N SER A 496 -2.17 -2.82 34.57
CA SER A 496 -3.25 -1.98 35.09
C SER A 496 -2.88 -1.15 36.32
N LYS A 497 -1.86 -1.59 37.08
CA LYS A 497 -1.36 -0.88 38.25
C LYS A 497 -0.23 0.09 37.95
N THR A 498 0.49 -0.12 36.85
CA THR A 498 1.73 0.62 36.57
C THR A 498 1.63 1.56 35.35
N TYR A 499 0.95 1.14 34.28
CA TYR A 499 1.03 1.87 33.01
C TYR A 499 -0.30 2.40 32.50
N PHE A 500 -1.39 1.65 32.61
CA PHE A 500 -2.67 1.99 32.01
C PHE A 500 -3.83 1.70 32.96
N THR A 501 -4.90 2.49 32.86
CA THR A 501 -6.15 2.23 33.59
C THR A 501 -7.36 2.40 32.68
N THR A 502 -8.47 1.77 32.99
CA THR A 502 -9.74 1.91 32.27
C THR A 502 -10.60 2.98 32.94
N ASN A 503 -10.93 4.05 32.21
CA ASN A 503 -11.70 5.16 32.78
C ASN A 503 -13.21 4.92 32.78
N TYR A 504 -13.74 4.22 31.77
CA TYR A 504 -15.17 3.92 31.70
C TYR A 504 -15.42 2.64 30.88
N ARG A 505 -16.62 2.11 30.92
CA ARG A 505 -17.03 0.97 30.09
C ARG A 505 -17.44 1.47 28.69
N HIS A 506 -17.03 0.76 27.66
CA HIS A 506 -17.42 1.07 26.28
C HIS A 506 -18.94 1.18 26.11
N GLY A 507 -19.39 2.11 25.26
CA GLY A 507 -20.81 2.34 24.99
C GLY A 507 -21.53 3.09 26.09
N GLY A 508 -20.86 3.59 27.08
CA GLY A 508 -21.42 4.41 28.16
C GLY A 508 -21.72 5.83 27.70
N THR A 509 -22.84 6.03 27.00
CA THR A 509 -23.47 7.36 26.93
C THR A 509 -24.27 7.58 28.20
N LYS A 510 -23.67 8.15 29.21
CA LYS A 510 -24.38 8.98 30.22
C LYS A 510 -23.40 9.90 30.91
#